data_202163aa12a7416dc1e41e7cea6c32cb
#
_entry.id   202163aa12a7416dc1e41e7cea6c32cb
#
_cell.length_a   1.000
_cell.length_b   1.000
_cell.length_c   1.000
_cell.angle_alpha   90.00
_cell.angle_beta   90.00
_cell.angle_gamma   90.00
#
_symmetry.space_group_name_H-M   'P 1'
#
loop_
_entity.id
_entity.type
_entity.pdbx_description
1 polymer ?
#
loop_
_entity_poly.entity_id
_entity_poly.type
_entity_poly.pdbx_seq_one_letter_code
_entity_poly.pdbx_strand_id
1 'polypeptide(L)'
;MVESSKQNLDALKDEYKSVQRGYLPKLDAGASYSINEHEYPNNPKKRANAYGSINYMLYDGGKKYDIYDGYETNIKSGEKSLDALKNNLSLTVIQYYFDYLSLEAKKDAKQKEIEQLTAQEDRIGRFYNAGTTTEDELQKIVSRLQNAIVELQEIELNIITITHNLEYITGTQVSIKDGSKLEDINNLIQKNPRFDIQALDFVTQSKQSVAQAQKSGYYPTVTLDNTFNYYDSNYDNSTFKDPNNHQNIASANMKWNLFSFGQTKYQYESKQKEYLASRSNFEYEKNKADVDLQLALKSYNIAKAKIKSTEATLKAAQSAYEIIKSKFENGLIDNVAFLQSLTEKYDAISQHKKAINDLEVKKATIIYHSGEKLQEYIRW
;
A
#
# COMPACT_ATOMS: atom_id res chain seq x y z
N MET A 1 1.26 8.53 -3.59
CA MET A 1 0.97 7.45 -2.63
C MET A 1 2.02 7.36 -1.50
N VAL A 2 3.32 7.12 -1.81
CA VAL A 2 4.38 7.00 -0.77
C VAL A 2 4.53 8.28 0.04
N GLU A 3 4.53 9.46 -0.61
CA GLU A 3 4.64 10.76 0.07
C GLU A 3 3.44 11.02 0.98
N SER A 4 2.22 10.73 0.52
CA SER A 4 1.02 10.82 1.36
C SER A 4 1.11 9.93 2.61
N SER A 5 1.61 8.69 2.46
CA SER A 5 1.81 7.78 3.60
C SER A 5 2.87 8.29 4.58
N LYS A 6 3.95 8.94 4.10
CA LYS A 6 4.94 9.60 4.96
C LYS A 6 4.32 10.76 5.75
N GLN A 7 3.57 11.63 5.07
CA GLN A 7 2.90 12.76 5.74
C GLN A 7 1.92 12.29 6.81
N ASN A 8 1.18 11.20 6.56
CA ASN A 8 0.31 10.61 7.57
C ASN A 8 1.09 10.06 8.77
N LEU A 9 2.25 9.44 8.54
CA LEU A 9 3.13 8.97 9.62
C LEU A 9 3.71 10.14 10.42
N ASP A 10 4.12 11.22 9.77
CA ASP A 10 4.65 12.42 10.43
C ASP A 10 3.54 13.13 11.22
N ALA A 11 2.32 13.20 10.68
CA ALA A 11 1.15 13.71 11.41
C ALA A 11 0.88 12.90 12.69
N LEU A 12 0.96 11.56 12.63
CA LEU A 12 0.81 10.70 13.81
C LEU A 12 1.92 10.94 14.86
N LYS A 13 3.17 11.16 14.41
CA LYS A 13 4.29 11.53 15.30
C LYS A 13 4.07 12.88 15.97
N ASP A 14 3.53 13.85 15.24
CA ASP A 14 3.22 15.17 15.82
C ASP A 14 2.01 15.11 16.75
N GLU A 15 1.00 14.28 16.45
CA GLU A 15 -0.11 14.00 17.37
C GLU A 15 0.41 13.39 18.67
N TYR A 16 1.33 12.42 18.61
CA TYR A 16 1.96 11.86 19.81
C TYR A 16 2.71 12.91 20.63
N LYS A 17 3.50 13.79 19.98
CA LYS A 17 4.15 14.92 20.67
C LYS A 17 3.12 15.85 21.33
N SER A 18 2.01 16.13 20.67
CA SER A 18 0.91 16.93 21.20
C SER A 18 0.33 16.29 22.47
N VAL A 19 0.08 14.97 22.43
CA VAL A 19 -0.40 14.21 23.59
C VAL A 19 0.61 14.24 24.73
N GLN A 20 1.91 14.04 24.46
CA GLN A 20 2.97 14.12 25.49
C GLN A 20 3.01 15.51 26.15
N ARG A 21 2.92 16.57 25.36
CA ARG A 21 2.89 17.96 25.83
C ARG A 21 1.61 18.30 26.57
N GLY A 22 0.49 17.64 26.25
CA GLY A 22 -0.78 17.78 26.96
C GLY A 22 -0.71 17.36 28.43
N TYR A 23 0.29 16.57 28.82
CA TYR A 23 0.57 16.18 30.21
C TYR A 23 1.54 17.11 30.93
N LEU A 24 2.06 18.15 30.28
CA LEU A 24 2.87 19.18 30.92
C LEU A 24 1.95 20.21 31.62
N PRO A 25 2.48 20.99 32.59
CA PRO A 25 1.71 22.07 33.19
C PRO A 25 1.20 23.06 32.14
N LYS A 26 -0.09 23.40 32.21
CA LYS A 26 -0.73 24.39 31.34
C LYS A 26 -0.74 25.73 32.04
N LEU A 27 -0.37 26.78 31.31
CA LEU A 27 -0.44 28.17 31.75
C LEU A 27 -1.53 28.87 30.97
N ASP A 28 -2.54 29.35 31.69
CA ASP A 28 -3.66 30.09 31.12
C ASP A 28 -3.71 31.49 31.73
N ALA A 29 -4.14 32.48 30.95
CA ALA A 29 -4.43 33.84 31.40
C ALA A 29 -5.82 34.26 30.89
N GLY A 30 -6.53 34.98 31.70
CA GLY A 30 -7.85 35.46 31.31
C GLY A 30 -8.25 36.74 32.04
N ALA A 31 -9.27 37.40 31.52
CA ALA A 31 -9.88 38.55 32.16
C ALA A 31 -11.40 38.45 32.09
N SER A 32 -12.09 38.94 33.12
CA SER A 32 -13.54 38.97 33.12
C SER A 32 -14.01 40.31 33.71
N TYR A 33 -15.17 40.78 33.24
CA TYR A 33 -15.84 41.91 33.79
C TYR A 33 -17.30 41.52 34.09
N SER A 34 -17.72 41.78 35.33
CA SER A 34 -19.08 41.44 35.78
C SER A 34 -19.76 42.65 36.37
N ILE A 35 -21.06 42.75 36.13
CA ILE A 35 -21.99 43.72 36.73
C ILE A 35 -23.06 42.90 37.45
N ASN A 36 -23.22 43.12 38.75
CA ASN A 36 -24.19 42.44 39.59
C ASN A 36 -25.41 43.35 39.81
N GLU A 37 -26.60 42.80 39.76
CA GLU A 37 -27.83 43.52 40.04
C GLU A 37 -27.88 43.98 41.50
N HIS A 38 -27.49 43.10 42.42
CA HIS A 38 -27.43 43.36 43.86
C HIS A 38 -26.00 43.26 44.36
N GLU A 39 -25.61 44.19 45.22
CA GLU A 39 -24.31 44.15 45.87
C GLU A 39 -24.44 43.64 47.30
N TYR A 40 -23.39 42.92 47.73
CA TYR A 40 -23.21 42.42 49.09
C TYR A 40 -21.72 42.54 49.48
N PRO A 41 -21.37 42.40 50.77
CA PRO A 41 -19.94 42.25 51.16
C PRO A 41 -19.29 41.13 50.30
N ASN A 42 -18.16 41.42 49.69
CA ASN A 42 -17.46 40.55 48.73
C ASN A 42 -18.13 40.27 47.37
N ASN A 43 -19.26 40.91 47.08
CA ASN A 43 -19.94 40.86 45.80
C ASN A 43 -20.18 42.29 45.28
N PRO A 44 -19.21 42.95 44.64
CA PRO A 44 -19.31 44.35 44.24
C PRO A 44 -20.33 44.54 43.10
N LYS A 45 -20.84 45.79 42.96
CA LYS A 45 -21.68 46.15 41.84
C LYS A 45 -21.01 45.93 40.50
N LYS A 46 -19.70 46.25 40.40
CA LYS A 46 -18.88 46.01 39.21
C LYS A 46 -17.54 45.40 39.66
N ARG A 47 -17.09 44.37 38.91
CA ARG A 47 -15.81 43.78 39.15
C ARG A 47 -15.10 43.48 37.81
N ALA A 48 -13.91 44.01 37.67
CA ALA A 48 -12.94 43.55 36.71
C ALA A 48 -12.00 42.54 37.38
N ASN A 49 -11.71 41.43 36.75
CA ASN A 49 -10.76 40.42 37.22
C ASN A 49 -9.80 40.05 36.10
N ALA A 50 -8.53 40.05 36.37
CA ALA A 50 -7.50 39.47 35.54
C ALA A 50 -6.85 38.32 36.32
N TYR A 51 -6.66 37.16 35.64
CA TYR A 51 -6.06 36.02 36.33
C TYR A 51 -5.03 35.33 35.47
N GLY A 52 -4.07 34.67 36.13
CA GLY A 52 -3.19 33.70 35.54
C GLY A 52 -3.28 32.39 36.30
N SER A 53 -3.37 31.25 35.61
CA SER A 53 -3.44 29.96 36.29
C SER A 53 -2.46 28.95 35.68
N ILE A 54 -1.95 28.07 36.55
CA ILE A 54 -1.16 26.90 36.19
C ILE A 54 -1.92 25.68 36.63
N ASN A 55 -2.16 24.75 35.66
CA ASN A 55 -2.84 23.49 35.91
C ASN A 55 -1.90 22.32 35.54
N TYR A 56 -1.79 21.33 36.40
CA TYR A 56 -0.93 20.17 36.19
C TYR A 56 -1.64 18.87 36.62
N MET A 57 -1.77 17.91 35.70
CA MET A 57 -2.24 16.55 35.98
C MET A 57 -1.09 15.75 36.57
N LEU A 58 -1.05 15.58 37.89
CA LEU A 58 0.01 14.84 38.59
C LEU A 58 -0.16 13.31 38.42
N TYR A 59 -1.40 12.85 38.51
CA TYR A 59 -1.75 11.43 38.38
C TYR A 59 -3.13 11.27 37.72
N ASP A 60 -3.22 10.39 36.73
CA ASP A 60 -4.43 10.14 35.92
C ASP A 60 -4.92 8.66 35.98
N GLY A 61 -4.57 7.95 37.04
CA GLY A 61 -4.88 6.52 37.16
C GLY A 61 -3.97 5.61 36.34
N GLY A 62 -2.83 6.11 35.87
CA GLY A 62 -1.88 5.36 35.01
C GLY A 62 -2.20 5.46 33.51
N LYS A 63 -3.26 6.14 33.12
CA LYS A 63 -3.74 6.28 31.74
C LYS A 63 -2.66 6.79 30.78
N LYS A 64 -1.84 7.73 31.24
CA LYS A 64 -0.76 8.35 30.48
C LYS A 64 0.17 7.34 29.84
N TYR A 65 0.61 6.35 30.60
CA TYR A 65 1.59 5.35 30.14
C TYR A 65 0.98 4.44 29.06
N ASP A 66 -0.25 3.95 29.29
CA ASP A 66 -0.94 3.11 28.32
C ASP A 66 -1.25 3.89 27.01
N ILE A 67 -1.55 5.20 27.12
CA ILE A 67 -1.73 6.04 25.93
C ILE A 67 -0.42 6.19 25.16
N TYR A 68 0.70 6.42 25.84
CA TYR A 68 2.02 6.55 25.21
C TYR A 68 2.40 5.27 24.50
N ASP A 69 2.27 4.11 25.15
CA ASP A 69 2.51 2.80 24.55
C ASP A 69 1.63 2.57 23.32
N GLY A 70 0.36 2.99 23.39
CA GLY A 70 -0.57 2.93 22.27
C GLY A 70 -0.12 3.77 21.06
N TYR A 71 0.37 4.98 21.29
CA TYR A 71 0.90 5.84 20.23
C TYR A 71 2.24 5.33 19.69
N GLU A 72 3.16 4.88 20.53
CA GLU A 72 4.46 4.33 20.08
C GLU A 72 4.28 3.09 19.20
N THR A 73 3.40 2.18 19.60
CA THR A 73 3.10 1.00 18.81
C THR A 73 2.37 1.36 17.51
N ASN A 74 1.50 2.37 17.54
CA ASN A 74 0.81 2.84 16.33
C ASN A 74 1.77 3.51 15.34
N ILE A 75 2.77 4.26 15.82
CA ILE A 75 3.87 4.82 14.99
C ILE A 75 4.66 3.69 14.34
N LYS A 76 5.05 2.65 15.10
CA LYS A 76 5.74 1.46 14.55
C LYS A 76 4.88 0.77 13.48
N SER A 77 3.57 0.68 13.70
CA SER A 77 2.63 0.17 12.69
C SER A 77 2.66 1.02 11.42
N GLY A 78 2.64 2.35 11.56
CA GLY A 78 2.72 3.28 10.43
C GLY A 78 4.02 3.14 9.64
N GLU A 79 5.16 2.94 10.31
CA GLU A 79 6.45 2.69 9.67
C GLU A 79 6.45 1.38 8.87
N LYS A 80 5.91 0.31 9.46
CA LYS A 80 5.78 -0.98 8.77
C LYS A 80 4.77 -0.95 7.63
N SER A 81 3.69 -0.19 7.77
CA SER A 81 2.72 0.04 6.68
C SER A 81 3.35 0.79 5.51
N LEU A 82 4.22 1.76 5.77
CA LEU A 82 4.99 2.45 4.73
C LEU A 82 5.96 1.50 4.01
N ASP A 83 6.66 0.63 4.76
CA ASP A 83 7.54 -0.39 4.17
C ASP A 83 6.74 -1.40 3.35
N ALA A 84 5.56 -1.82 3.82
CA ALA A 84 4.64 -2.68 3.08
C ALA A 84 4.18 -2.05 1.77
N LEU A 85 3.79 -0.76 1.80
CA LEU A 85 3.39 0.00 0.61
C LEU A 85 4.53 0.06 -0.42
N LYS A 86 5.76 0.39 0.02
CA LYS A 86 6.93 0.43 -0.87
C LYS A 86 7.21 -0.93 -1.50
N ASN A 87 7.15 -2.00 -0.69
CA ASN A 87 7.42 -3.36 -1.17
C ASN A 87 6.35 -3.84 -2.16
N ASN A 88 5.08 -3.51 -1.92
CA ASN A 88 3.98 -3.80 -2.84
C ASN A 88 4.11 -3.02 -4.16
N LEU A 89 4.46 -1.74 -4.11
CA LEU A 89 4.73 -0.94 -5.31
C LEU A 89 5.93 -1.50 -6.09
N SER A 90 6.99 -1.95 -5.39
CA SER A 90 8.13 -2.60 -6.04
C SER A 90 7.73 -3.88 -6.77
N LEU A 91 6.87 -4.72 -6.16
CA LEU A 91 6.33 -5.91 -6.82
C LEU A 91 5.52 -5.55 -8.07
N THR A 92 4.66 -4.55 -7.98
CA THR A 92 3.85 -4.07 -9.10
C THR A 92 4.72 -3.54 -10.25
N VAL A 93 5.76 -2.75 -9.93
CA VAL A 93 6.70 -2.25 -10.94
C VAL A 93 7.45 -3.39 -11.61
N ILE A 94 7.92 -4.39 -10.86
CA ILE A 94 8.59 -5.58 -11.41
C ILE A 94 7.63 -6.35 -12.34
N GLN A 95 6.38 -6.52 -11.97
CA GLN A 95 5.37 -7.16 -12.82
C GLN A 95 5.20 -6.41 -14.13
N TYR A 96 4.97 -5.10 -14.08
CA TYR A 96 4.83 -4.27 -15.29
C TYR A 96 6.10 -4.27 -16.17
N TYR A 97 7.28 -4.30 -15.55
CA TYR A 97 8.54 -4.37 -16.28
C TYR A 97 8.65 -5.68 -17.10
N PHE A 98 8.40 -6.83 -16.51
CA PHE A 98 8.50 -8.10 -17.22
C PHE A 98 7.32 -8.36 -18.16
N ASP A 99 6.13 -7.81 -17.85
CA ASP A 99 4.99 -7.83 -18.76
C ASP A 99 5.28 -6.97 -20.01
N TYR A 100 5.89 -5.79 -19.84
CA TYR A 100 6.36 -4.96 -20.94
C TYR A 100 7.33 -5.71 -21.84
N LEU A 101 8.38 -6.34 -21.28
CA LEU A 101 9.35 -7.14 -22.06
C LEU A 101 8.69 -8.31 -22.80
N SER A 102 7.67 -8.91 -22.19
CA SER A 102 6.91 -10.00 -22.83
C SER A 102 6.08 -9.50 -24.01
N LEU A 103 5.49 -8.31 -23.88
CA LEU A 103 4.73 -7.67 -24.96
C LEU A 103 5.63 -7.17 -26.08
N GLU A 104 6.79 -6.62 -25.79
CA GLU A 104 7.80 -6.23 -26.82
C GLU A 104 8.25 -7.48 -27.62
N ALA A 105 8.56 -8.59 -26.96
CA ALA A 105 8.89 -9.82 -27.64
C ALA A 105 7.74 -10.38 -28.50
N LYS A 106 6.48 -10.21 -28.05
CA LYS A 106 5.29 -10.56 -28.83
C LYS A 106 5.10 -9.63 -30.02
N LYS A 107 5.35 -8.33 -29.84
CA LYS A 107 5.31 -7.31 -30.91
C LYS A 107 6.31 -7.65 -32.02
N ASP A 108 7.58 -7.91 -31.65
CA ASP A 108 8.63 -8.28 -32.60
C ASP A 108 8.25 -9.54 -33.40
N ALA A 109 7.71 -10.56 -32.72
CA ALA A 109 7.26 -11.78 -33.37
C ALA A 109 6.11 -11.51 -34.34
N LYS A 110 5.13 -10.69 -33.93
CA LYS A 110 3.97 -10.33 -34.77
C LYS A 110 4.37 -9.49 -35.98
N GLN A 111 5.30 -8.55 -35.83
CA GLN A 111 5.83 -7.77 -36.96
C GLN A 111 6.48 -8.68 -38.01
N LYS A 112 7.29 -9.65 -37.60
CA LYS A 112 7.92 -10.63 -38.51
C LYS A 112 6.88 -11.56 -39.14
N GLU A 113 5.82 -11.94 -38.44
CA GLU A 113 4.71 -12.68 -39.03
C GLU A 113 4.01 -11.85 -40.14
N ILE A 114 3.72 -10.57 -39.89
CA ILE A 114 3.14 -9.64 -40.85
C ILE A 114 4.04 -9.50 -42.08
N GLU A 115 5.35 -9.32 -41.92
CA GLU A 115 6.32 -9.25 -43.02
C GLU A 115 6.24 -10.50 -43.92
N GLN A 116 6.16 -11.68 -43.32
CA GLN A 116 6.05 -12.95 -44.06
C GLN A 116 4.66 -13.09 -44.76
N LEU A 117 3.58 -12.67 -44.07
CA LEU A 117 2.23 -12.70 -44.65
C LEU A 117 2.12 -11.73 -45.82
N THR A 118 2.72 -10.53 -45.74
CA THR A 118 2.74 -9.54 -46.84
C THR A 118 3.48 -10.09 -48.05
N ALA A 119 4.64 -10.71 -47.85
CA ALA A 119 5.41 -11.32 -48.93
C ALA A 119 4.63 -12.48 -49.61
N GLN A 120 3.84 -13.22 -48.83
CA GLN A 120 2.99 -14.28 -49.38
C GLN A 120 1.75 -13.72 -50.12
N GLU A 121 1.14 -12.65 -49.61
CA GLU A 121 0.05 -11.97 -50.32
C GLU A 121 0.52 -11.52 -51.71
N ASP A 122 1.67 -10.84 -51.80
CA ASP A 122 2.25 -10.43 -53.09
C ASP A 122 2.53 -11.61 -54.00
N ARG A 123 3.00 -12.74 -53.50
CA ARG A 123 3.29 -13.95 -54.27
C ARG A 123 1.99 -14.57 -54.82
N ILE A 124 1.01 -14.82 -53.96
CA ILE A 124 -0.27 -15.42 -54.34
C ILE A 124 -1.08 -14.49 -55.24
N GLY A 125 -1.03 -13.16 -55.01
CA GLY A 125 -1.63 -12.15 -55.89
C GLY A 125 -1.09 -12.23 -57.32
N ARG A 126 0.23 -12.43 -57.49
CA ARG A 126 0.83 -12.65 -58.82
C ARG A 126 0.34 -13.96 -59.47
N PHE A 127 0.22 -15.05 -58.70
CA PHE A 127 -0.30 -16.33 -59.20
C PHE A 127 -1.77 -16.24 -59.57
N TYR A 128 -2.59 -15.52 -58.79
CA TYR A 128 -3.99 -15.23 -59.13
C TYR A 128 -4.14 -14.45 -60.45
N ASN A 129 -3.35 -13.38 -60.59
CA ASN A 129 -3.32 -12.58 -61.81
C ASN A 129 -2.85 -13.37 -63.05
N ALA A 130 -2.02 -14.39 -62.84
CA ALA A 130 -1.56 -15.30 -63.88
C ALA A 130 -2.54 -16.49 -64.12
N GLY A 131 -3.64 -16.57 -63.36
CA GLY A 131 -4.64 -17.65 -63.46
C GLY A 131 -4.18 -19.00 -62.91
N THR A 132 -3.13 -19.05 -62.10
CA THR A 132 -2.53 -20.28 -61.59
C THR A 132 -2.94 -20.63 -60.16
N THR A 133 -3.71 -19.74 -59.49
CA THR A 133 -4.34 -20.01 -58.18
C THR A 133 -5.75 -19.43 -58.15
N THR A 134 -6.54 -19.81 -57.13
CA THR A 134 -7.93 -19.41 -56.95
C THR A 134 -8.06 -18.14 -56.10
N GLU A 135 -9.21 -17.46 -56.25
CA GLU A 135 -9.51 -16.24 -55.47
C GLU A 135 -9.61 -16.54 -53.98
N ASP A 136 -10.14 -17.70 -53.58
CA ASP A 136 -10.29 -18.08 -52.18
C ASP A 136 -8.91 -18.22 -51.46
N GLU A 137 -7.88 -18.69 -52.18
CA GLU A 137 -6.50 -18.74 -51.63
C GLU A 137 -5.93 -17.34 -51.38
N LEU A 138 -6.20 -16.40 -52.28
CA LEU A 138 -5.81 -15.01 -52.10
C LEU A 138 -6.57 -14.39 -50.90
N GLN A 139 -7.91 -14.60 -50.84
CA GLN A 139 -8.72 -14.03 -49.74
C GLN A 139 -8.35 -14.59 -48.37
N LYS A 140 -7.96 -15.85 -48.27
CA LYS A 140 -7.43 -16.45 -46.99
C LYS A 140 -6.21 -15.72 -46.50
N ILE A 141 -5.23 -15.39 -47.35
CA ILE A 141 -4.03 -14.64 -46.97
C ILE A 141 -4.38 -13.22 -46.56
N VAL A 142 -5.20 -12.52 -47.35
CA VAL A 142 -5.64 -11.15 -47.02
C VAL A 142 -6.33 -11.14 -45.67
N SER A 143 -7.23 -12.04 -45.37
CA SER A 143 -7.89 -12.15 -44.08
C SER A 143 -6.91 -12.39 -42.95
N ARG A 144 -5.94 -13.30 -43.17
CA ARG A 144 -4.91 -13.58 -42.13
C ARG A 144 -4.02 -12.40 -41.86
N LEU A 145 -3.60 -11.68 -42.91
CA LEU A 145 -2.79 -10.46 -42.77
C LEU A 145 -3.52 -9.36 -42.01
N GLN A 146 -4.79 -9.11 -42.36
CA GLN A 146 -5.58 -8.09 -41.64
C GLN A 146 -5.80 -8.45 -40.17
N ASN A 147 -6.05 -9.71 -39.84
CA ASN A 147 -6.11 -10.15 -38.44
C ASN A 147 -4.78 -9.93 -37.69
N ALA A 148 -3.65 -10.26 -38.32
CA ALA A 148 -2.35 -10.05 -37.70
C ALA A 148 -2.03 -8.57 -37.46
N ILE A 149 -2.46 -7.67 -38.34
CA ILE A 149 -2.34 -6.21 -38.20
C ILE A 149 -3.18 -5.74 -37.01
N VAL A 150 -4.42 -6.20 -36.86
CA VAL A 150 -5.26 -5.85 -35.70
C VAL A 150 -4.64 -6.36 -34.39
N GLU A 151 -4.15 -7.60 -34.36
CA GLU A 151 -3.46 -8.17 -33.19
C GLU A 151 -2.21 -7.35 -32.82
N LEU A 152 -1.46 -6.83 -33.80
CA LEU A 152 -0.32 -5.94 -33.55
C LEU A 152 -0.77 -4.63 -32.88
N GLN A 153 -1.84 -4.02 -33.34
CA GLN A 153 -2.39 -2.80 -32.71
C GLN A 153 -2.86 -3.05 -31.28
N GLU A 154 -3.47 -4.20 -31.00
CA GLU A 154 -3.84 -4.59 -29.62
C GLU A 154 -2.61 -4.76 -28.72
N ILE A 155 -1.52 -5.35 -29.23
CA ILE A 155 -0.25 -5.48 -28.48
C ILE A 155 0.33 -4.09 -28.19
N GLU A 156 0.33 -3.19 -29.16
CA GLU A 156 0.81 -1.81 -28.98
C GLU A 156 -0.04 -1.03 -27.95
N LEU A 157 -1.34 -1.19 -27.96
CA LEU A 157 -2.23 -0.62 -26.96
C LEU A 157 -1.90 -1.13 -25.55
N ASN A 158 -1.65 -2.45 -25.41
CA ASN A 158 -1.25 -3.03 -24.13
C ASN A 158 0.10 -2.50 -23.62
N ILE A 159 1.07 -2.29 -24.52
CA ILE A 159 2.37 -1.67 -24.19
C ILE A 159 2.17 -0.24 -23.69
N ILE A 160 1.36 0.56 -24.39
CA ILE A 160 1.01 1.92 -23.96
C ILE A 160 0.33 1.90 -22.59
N THR A 161 -0.59 0.97 -22.36
CA THR A 161 -1.29 0.84 -21.08
C THR A 161 -0.33 0.54 -19.93
N ILE A 162 0.64 -0.36 -20.12
CA ILE A 162 1.66 -0.63 -19.09
C ILE A 162 2.53 0.60 -18.85
N THR A 163 2.93 1.30 -19.88
CA THR A 163 3.76 2.51 -19.77
C THR A 163 3.03 3.59 -18.98
N HIS A 164 1.74 3.82 -19.25
CA HIS A 164 0.92 4.75 -18.46
C HIS A 164 0.74 4.30 -17.01
N ASN A 165 0.55 3.01 -16.75
CA ASN A 165 0.47 2.51 -15.39
C ASN A 165 1.76 2.75 -14.59
N LEU A 166 2.92 2.62 -15.23
CA LEU A 166 4.22 2.97 -14.62
C LEU A 166 4.34 4.49 -14.40
N GLU A 167 3.86 5.30 -15.35
CA GLU A 167 3.83 6.77 -15.21
C GLU A 167 2.94 7.20 -14.03
N TYR A 168 1.77 6.57 -13.81
CA TYR A 168 0.92 6.82 -12.64
C TYR A 168 1.63 6.50 -11.32
N ILE A 169 2.47 5.45 -11.30
CA ILE A 169 3.22 5.08 -10.09
C ILE A 169 4.39 6.03 -9.84
N THR A 170 5.15 6.38 -10.89
CA THR A 170 6.39 7.16 -10.79
C THR A 170 6.16 8.67 -10.82
N GLY A 171 5.05 9.12 -11.41
CA GLY A 171 4.74 10.53 -11.64
C GLY A 171 5.52 11.16 -12.80
N THR A 172 6.29 10.37 -13.55
CA THR A 172 7.11 10.84 -14.69
C THR A 172 7.08 9.82 -15.82
N GLN A 173 7.27 10.29 -17.04
CA GLN A 173 7.38 9.41 -18.20
C GLN A 173 8.61 8.50 -18.05
N VAL A 174 8.40 7.19 -18.24
CA VAL A 174 9.42 6.16 -18.01
C VAL A 174 9.87 5.57 -19.33
N SER A 175 11.19 5.46 -19.52
CA SER A 175 11.80 4.69 -20.61
C SER A 175 12.30 3.36 -20.05
N ILE A 176 11.74 2.26 -20.53
CA ILE A 176 12.09 0.91 -20.08
C ILE A 176 13.23 0.39 -20.94
N LYS A 177 14.29 -0.10 -20.28
CA LYS A 177 15.43 -0.77 -20.94
C LYS A 177 15.48 -2.22 -20.49
N ASP A 178 15.80 -3.12 -21.40
CA ASP A 178 16.06 -4.54 -21.09
C ASP A 178 17.40 -4.70 -20.34
N GLY A 179 17.49 -5.74 -19.53
CA GLY A 179 18.74 -6.15 -18.84
C GLY A 179 18.61 -6.40 -17.35
N SER A 180 17.57 -5.87 -16.69
CA SER A 180 17.38 -6.10 -15.26
C SER A 180 16.92 -7.53 -14.96
N LYS A 181 17.47 -8.13 -13.90
CA LYS A 181 17.14 -9.48 -13.42
C LYS A 181 17.03 -9.49 -11.90
N LEU A 182 16.35 -10.50 -11.38
CA LEU A 182 16.35 -10.77 -9.94
C LEU A 182 17.42 -11.79 -9.58
N GLU A 183 18.00 -11.65 -8.39
CA GLU A 183 18.92 -12.64 -7.83
C GLU A 183 18.27 -14.03 -7.73
N ASP A 184 19.10 -15.07 -7.78
CA ASP A 184 18.61 -16.43 -7.57
C ASP A 184 18.20 -16.67 -6.12
N ILE A 185 17.00 -17.21 -5.94
CA ILE A 185 16.35 -17.40 -4.64
C ILE A 185 16.78 -18.68 -3.90
N ASN A 186 17.83 -19.38 -4.37
CA ASN A 186 18.23 -20.67 -3.83
C ASN A 186 18.61 -20.67 -2.32
N ASN A 187 18.84 -19.50 -1.71
CA ASN A 187 19.16 -19.33 -0.29
C ASN A 187 18.10 -18.56 0.50
N LEU A 188 16.94 -18.22 -0.08
CA LEU A 188 15.97 -17.25 0.46
C LEU A 188 14.80 -17.89 1.21
N ILE A 189 14.97 -19.05 1.84
CA ILE A 189 13.88 -19.66 2.62
C ILE A 189 13.92 -19.18 4.09
N GLN A 190 14.47 -18.00 4.37
CA GLN A 190 14.22 -17.36 5.67
C GLN A 190 12.85 -16.68 5.62
N LYS A 191 11.90 -17.28 6.34
CA LYS A 191 10.55 -16.76 6.50
C LYS A 191 10.57 -15.62 7.51
N ASN A 192 10.61 -14.40 7.04
CA ASN A 192 10.35 -13.21 7.85
C ASN A 192 8.85 -12.85 7.74
N PRO A 193 8.21 -12.36 8.80
CA PRO A 193 6.86 -11.84 8.66
C PRO A 193 6.84 -10.68 7.65
N ARG A 194 5.89 -10.69 6.71
CA ARG A 194 5.68 -9.59 5.76
C ARG A 194 5.46 -8.27 6.51
N PHE A 195 5.83 -7.14 5.91
CA PHE A 195 5.72 -5.83 6.56
C PHE A 195 4.27 -5.46 6.92
N ASP A 196 3.29 -5.84 6.11
CA ASP A 196 1.87 -5.65 6.41
C ASP A 196 1.40 -6.47 7.62
N ILE A 197 1.92 -7.70 7.79
CA ILE A 197 1.64 -8.55 8.96
C ILE A 197 2.30 -7.95 10.21
N GLN A 198 3.54 -7.43 10.11
CA GLN A 198 4.19 -6.71 11.22
C GLN A 198 3.40 -5.45 11.61
N ALA A 199 2.87 -4.71 10.63
CA ALA A 199 2.03 -3.55 10.88
C ALA A 199 0.75 -3.91 11.64
N LEU A 200 0.07 -5.01 11.26
CA LEU A 200 -1.13 -5.51 11.94
C LEU A 200 -0.84 -5.98 13.37
N ASP A 201 0.33 -6.57 13.63
CA ASP A 201 0.75 -6.92 14.99
C ASP A 201 0.86 -5.67 15.87
N PHE A 202 1.53 -4.61 15.39
CA PHE A 202 1.61 -3.35 16.12
C PHE A 202 0.24 -2.66 16.29
N VAL A 203 -0.67 -2.72 15.32
CA VAL A 203 -2.06 -2.27 15.50
C VAL A 203 -2.74 -3.03 16.65
N THR A 204 -2.53 -4.34 16.72
CA THR A 204 -3.12 -5.18 17.77
C THR A 204 -2.56 -4.82 19.14
N GLN A 205 -1.25 -4.59 19.26
CA GLN A 205 -0.62 -4.11 20.50
C GLN A 205 -1.14 -2.73 20.91
N SER A 206 -1.28 -1.79 19.95
CA SER A 206 -1.88 -0.47 20.23
C SER A 206 -3.30 -0.57 20.76
N LYS A 207 -4.14 -1.44 20.18
CA LYS A 207 -5.51 -1.71 20.69
C LYS A 207 -5.50 -2.29 22.09
N GLN A 208 -4.52 -3.13 22.43
CA GLN A 208 -4.35 -3.64 23.80
C GLN A 208 -4.04 -2.52 24.77
N SER A 209 -3.11 -1.62 24.46
CA SER A 209 -2.75 -0.47 25.31
C SER A 209 -3.95 0.48 25.48
N VAL A 210 -4.71 0.75 24.40
CA VAL A 210 -5.95 1.54 24.48
C VAL A 210 -6.99 0.88 25.41
N ALA A 211 -7.11 -0.44 25.40
CA ALA A 211 -7.99 -1.15 26.32
C ALA A 211 -7.51 -1.04 27.78
N GLN A 212 -6.18 -1.16 28.02
CA GLN A 212 -5.62 -1.01 29.38
C GLN A 212 -5.83 0.41 29.90
N ALA A 213 -5.68 1.44 29.05
CA ALA A 213 -5.93 2.84 29.42
C ALA A 213 -7.32 3.07 30.04
N GLN A 214 -8.34 2.28 29.64
CA GLN A 214 -9.68 2.41 30.21
C GLN A 214 -9.77 1.99 31.68
N LYS A 215 -8.81 1.16 32.18
CA LYS A 215 -8.76 0.79 33.60
C LYS A 215 -8.47 1.95 34.51
N SER A 216 -7.90 3.04 33.98
CA SER A 216 -7.67 4.27 34.74
C SER A 216 -8.94 4.83 35.37
N GLY A 217 -10.11 4.57 34.78
CA GLY A 217 -11.40 4.95 35.35
C GLY A 217 -11.75 4.31 36.70
N TYR A 218 -11.02 3.27 37.12
CA TYR A 218 -11.14 2.69 38.46
C TYR A 218 -10.25 3.34 39.52
N TYR A 219 -9.33 4.23 39.11
CA TYR A 219 -8.35 4.87 39.99
C TYR A 219 -8.66 6.36 40.15
N PRO A 220 -8.16 7.01 41.21
CA PRO A 220 -8.29 8.45 41.38
C PRO A 220 -7.47 9.21 40.36
N THR A 221 -7.85 10.46 40.10
CA THR A 221 -7.04 11.46 39.43
C THR A 221 -6.60 12.52 40.42
N VAL A 222 -5.37 13.05 40.29
CA VAL A 222 -4.80 14.08 41.14
C VAL A 222 -4.31 15.24 40.26
N THR A 223 -4.82 16.45 40.52
CA THR A 223 -4.39 17.68 39.87
C THR A 223 -3.80 18.66 40.86
N LEU A 224 -2.82 19.43 40.40
CA LEU A 224 -2.28 20.58 41.08
C LEU A 224 -2.65 21.83 40.30
N ASP A 225 -3.24 22.79 41.01
CA ASP A 225 -3.72 24.03 40.42
C ASP A 225 -3.17 25.21 41.24
N ASN A 226 -2.72 26.26 40.53
CA ASN A 226 -2.43 27.55 41.13
C ASN A 226 -3.05 28.64 40.30
N THR A 227 -3.80 29.53 40.95
CA THR A 227 -4.46 30.65 40.28
C THR A 227 -4.14 31.95 41.05
N PHE A 228 -3.54 32.90 40.35
CA PHE A 228 -3.40 34.27 40.81
C PHE A 228 -4.45 35.13 40.17
N ASN A 229 -5.23 35.84 41.01
CA ASN A 229 -6.27 36.77 40.57
C ASN A 229 -5.90 38.18 41.02
N TYR A 230 -6.21 39.16 40.17
CA TYR A 230 -6.17 40.59 40.49
C TYR A 230 -7.52 41.18 40.22
N TYR A 231 -8.10 41.84 41.23
CA TYR A 231 -9.46 42.40 41.23
C TYR A 231 -9.42 43.93 41.25
N ASP A 232 -10.29 44.54 40.42
CA ASP A 232 -10.70 45.93 40.55
C ASP A 232 -12.23 45.93 40.76
N SER A 233 -12.64 46.32 41.99
CA SER A 233 -14.01 46.19 42.47
C SER A 233 -14.58 47.55 42.82
N ASN A 234 -15.78 47.81 42.30
CA ASN A 234 -16.52 49.03 42.60
C ASN A 234 -17.85 48.67 43.31
N TYR A 235 -18.04 49.30 44.48
CA TYR A 235 -19.26 49.21 45.29
C TYR A 235 -19.99 50.54 45.28
N ASP A 236 -21.30 50.53 45.08
CA ASP A 236 -22.12 51.72 45.23
C ASP A 236 -22.34 52.06 46.70
N ASN A 237 -22.33 51.03 47.60
CA ASN A 237 -22.39 51.21 49.02
C ASN A 237 -20.98 51.38 49.62
N SER A 238 -20.69 52.58 50.12
CA SER A 238 -19.35 52.91 50.66
C SER A 238 -18.92 52.10 51.89
N THR A 239 -19.82 51.36 52.52
CA THR A 239 -19.53 50.47 53.64
C THR A 239 -18.93 49.15 53.21
N PHE A 240 -19.14 48.77 51.94
CA PHE A 240 -18.61 47.52 51.36
C PHE A 240 -17.24 47.83 50.69
N LYS A 241 -16.24 46.98 50.95
CA LYS A 241 -14.92 47.05 50.29
C LYS A 241 -14.35 45.67 50.23
N ASP A 242 -13.65 45.36 49.16
CA ASP A 242 -12.77 44.17 49.13
C ASP A 242 -11.57 44.44 49.99
N PRO A 243 -11.20 43.54 50.94
CA PRO A 243 -10.04 43.73 51.83
C PRO A 243 -8.71 43.71 51.07
N ASN A 244 -8.67 43.01 49.93
CA ASN A 244 -7.47 42.85 49.08
C ASN A 244 -7.87 42.93 47.61
N ASN A 245 -7.02 43.50 46.79
CA ASN A 245 -7.17 43.57 45.34
C ASN A 245 -6.53 42.40 44.60
N HIS A 246 -5.94 41.46 45.30
CA HIS A 246 -5.35 40.25 44.70
C HIS A 246 -5.49 39.04 45.62
N GLN A 247 -5.47 37.86 44.99
CA GLN A 247 -5.52 36.58 45.69
C GLN A 247 -4.73 35.52 44.92
N ASN A 248 -3.90 34.76 45.64
CA ASN A 248 -3.24 33.56 45.08
C ASN A 248 -3.79 32.32 45.78
N ILE A 249 -4.27 31.35 44.98
CA ILE A 249 -4.85 30.11 45.46
C ILE A 249 -4.04 28.95 44.87
N ALA A 250 -3.39 28.19 45.73
CA ALA A 250 -2.77 26.92 45.36
C ALA A 250 -3.62 25.76 45.92
N SER A 251 -3.93 24.80 45.11
CA SER A 251 -4.73 23.65 45.51
C SER A 251 -4.23 22.34 44.93
N ALA A 252 -4.42 21.27 45.67
CA ALA A 252 -4.25 19.89 45.21
C ALA A 252 -5.64 19.22 45.28
N ASN A 253 -6.12 18.76 44.14
CA ASN A 253 -7.45 18.17 44.04
C ASN A 253 -7.32 16.70 43.69
N MET A 254 -7.97 15.84 44.48
CA MET A 254 -8.11 14.42 44.19
C MET A 254 -9.59 14.11 43.87
N LYS A 255 -9.83 13.50 42.71
CA LYS A 255 -11.16 13.06 42.30
C LYS A 255 -11.15 11.55 42.08
N TRP A 256 -12.02 10.84 42.76
CA TRP A 256 -12.20 9.41 42.61
C TRP A 256 -13.68 9.08 42.36
N ASN A 257 -13.95 8.43 41.21
CA ASN A 257 -15.29 7.96 40.93
C ASN A 257 -15.48 6.57 41.55
N LEU A 258 -16.12 6.49 42.70
CA LEU A 258 -16.33 5.23 43.45
C LEU A 258 -17.38 4.34 42.81
N PHE A 259 -18.36 4.92 42.13
CA PHE A 259 -19.45 4.17 41.52
C PHE A 259 -20.03 4.86 40.30
N SER A 260 -20.09 4.17 39.17
CA SER A 260 -20.54 4.69 37.86
C SER A 260 -21.55 3.81 37.16
N PHE A 261 -22.32 2.99 37.92
CA PHE A 261 -23.33 2.07 37.36
C PHE A 261 -22.81 1.18 36.21
N GLY A 262 -21.55 0.76 36.29
CA GLY A 262 -20.91 -0.11 35.31
C GLY A 262 -20.30 0.61 34.09
N GLN A 263 -20.35 1.92 34.00
CA GLN A 263 -19.80 2.69 32.85
C GLN A 263 -18.35 2.32 32.56
N THR A 264 -17.45 2.39 33.54
CA THR A 264 -16.03 2.06 33.40
C THR A 264 -15.83 0.61 32.97
N LYS A 265 -16.62 -0.32 33.54
CA LYS A 265 -16.59 -1.73 33.16
C LYS A 265 -16.90 -1.92 31.68
N TYR A 266 -18.02 -1.35 31.21
CA TYR A 266 -18.44 -1.53 29.82
C TYR A 266 -17.51 -0.80 28.83
N GLN A 267 -16.92 0.32 29.21
CA GLN A 267 -15.88 0.98 28.41
C GLN A 267 -14.65 0.08 28.24
N TYR A 268 -14.15 -0.50 29.32
CA TYR A 268 -13.05 -1.45 29.27
C TYR A 268 -13.39 -2.69 28.44
N GLU A 269 -14.54 -3.33 28.70
CA GLU A 269 -15.00 -4.51 27.96
C GLU A 269 -15.16 -4.24 26.45
N SER A 270 -15.68 -3.06 26.10
CA SER A 270 -15.78 -2.64 24.70
C SER A 270 -14.40 -2.60 24.03
N LYS A 271 -13.42 -1.91 24.65
CA LYS A 271 -12.07 -1.83 24.09
C LYS A 271 -11.33 -3.17 24.11
N GLN A 272 -11.59 -3.99 25.09
CA GLN A 272 -11.08 -5.36 25.14
C GLN A 272 -11.61 -6.22 23.97
N LYS A 273 -12.88 -6.07 23.60
CA LYS A 273 -13.46 -6.74 22.43
C LYS A 273 -12.87 -6.23 21.12
N GLU A 274 -12.59 -4.91 21.00
CA GLU A 274 -11.89 -4.33 19.85
C GLU A 274 -10.47 -4.92 19.71
N TYR A 275 -9.75 -5.07 20.82
CA TYR A 275 -8.44 -5.74 20.83
C TYR A 275 -8.55 -7.22 20.38
N LEU A 276 -9.50 -7.98 20.93
CA LEU A 276 -9.69 -9.39 20.54
C LEU A 276 -10.07 -9.54 19.06
N ALA A 277 -10.90 -8.64 18.54
CA ALA A 277 -11.23 -8.61 17.11
C ALA A 277 -9.99 -8.32 16.24
N SER A 278 -9.17 -7.34 16.65
CA SER A 278 -7.90 -7.03 15.97
C SER A 278 -6.94 -8.23 16.00
N ARG A 279 -6.82 -8.89 17.14
CA ARG A 279 -5.99 -10.09 17.29
C ARG A 279 -6.45 -11.23 16.39
N SER A 280 -7.75 -11.49 16.33
CA SER A 280 -8.30 -12.52 15.45
C SER A 280 -8.03 -12.23 13.97
N ASN A 281 -8.13 -10.95 13.57
CA ASN A 281 -7.79 -10.52 12.21
C ASN A 281 -6.27 -10.69 11.93
N PHE A 282 -5.42 -10.33 12.86
CA PHE A 282 -3.97 -10.55 12.74
C PHE A 282 -3.62 -12.03 12.54
N GLU A 283 -4.19 -12.95 13.36
CA GLU A 283 -3.93 -14.38 13.22
C GLU A 283 -4.45 -14.93 11.88
N TYR A 284 -5.59 -14.45 11.40
CA TYR A 284 -6.13 -14.82 10.08
C TYR A 284 -5.19 -14.40 8.96
N GLU A 285 -4.78 -13.11 8.92
CA GLU A 285 -3.91 -12.58 7.86
C GLU A 285 -2.50 -13.19 7.91
N LYS A 286 -1.99 -13.49 9.10
CA LYS A 286 -0.74 -14.21 9.29
C LYS A 286 -0.79 -15.62 8.68
N ASN A 287 -1.85 -16.39 8.98
CA ASN A 287 -2.03 -17.72 8.40
C ASN A 287 -2.18 -17.66 6.87
N LYS A 288 -2.91 -16.67 6.36
CA LYS A 288 -3.06 -16.42 4.93
C LYS A 288 -1.71 -16.12 4.27
N ALA A 289 -0.87 -15.27 4.89
CA ALA A 289 0.47 -14.98 4.38
C ALA A 289 1.34 -16.25 4.28
N ASP A 290 1.20 -17.18 5.20
CA ASP A 290 1.90 -18.48 5.17
C ASP A 290 1.45 -19.35 3.99
N VAL A 291 0.14 -19.40 3.74
CA VAL A 291 -0.44 -20.12 2.58
C VAL A 291 -0.01 -19.47 1.27
N ASP A 292 -0.03 -18.14 1.19
CA ASP A 292 0.40 -17.38 0.01
C ASP A 292 1.87 -17.66 -0.35
N LEU A 293 2.75 -17.74 0.65
CA LEU A 293 4.16 -18.11 0.42
C LEU A 293 4.30 -19.53 -0.15
N GLN A 294 3.55 -20.50 0.38
CA GLN A 294 3.55 -21.86 -0.15
C GLN A 294 3.05 -21.92 -1.61
N LEU A 295 2.00 -21.13 -1.92
CA LEU A 295 1.48 -21.01 -3.28
C LEU A 295 2.50 -20.37 -4.22
N ALA A 296 3.20 -19.34 -3.76
CA ALA A 296 4.27 -18.69 -4.53
C ALA A 296 5.41 -19.66 -4.87
N LEU A 297 5.86 -20.47 -3.90
CA LEU A 297 6.88 -21.51 -4.10
C LEU A 297 6.45 -22.57 -5.13
N LYS A 298 5.20 -23.04 -5.05
CA LYS A 298 4.65 -23.98 -6.06
C LYS A 298 4.58 -23.34 -7.44
N SER A 299 4.12 -22.10 -7.52
CA SER A 299 4.00 -21.34 -8.78
C SER A 299 5.36 -21.13 -9.45
N TYR A 300 6.40 -20.86 -8.67
CA TYR A 300 7.78 -20.76 -9.18
C TYR A 300 8.27 -22.08 -9.78
N ASN A 301 8.05 -23.20 -9.09
CA ASN A 301 8.46 -24.52 -9.61
C ASN A 301 7.75 -24.85 -10.92
N ILE A 302 6.47 -24.50 -11.05
CA ILE A 302 5.71 -24.65 -12.30
C ILE A 302 6.27 -23.75 -13.40
N ALA A 303 6.59 -22.49 -13.10
CA ALA A 303 7.18 -21.56 -14.06
C ALA A 303 8.55 -22.06 -14.55
N LYS A 304 9.38 -22.61 -13.67
CA LYS A 304 10.67 -23.24 -14.03
C LYS A 304 10.48 -24.44 -14.97
N ALA A 305 9.48 -25.29 -14.74
CA ALA A 305 9.14 -26.40 -15.62
C ALA A 305 8.61 -25.91 -16.98
N LYS A 306 7.80 -24.83 -17.00
CA LYS A 306 7.23 -24.22 -18.19
C LYS A 306 8.28 -23.71 -19.17
N ILE A 307 9.44 -23.17 -18.68
CA ILE A 307 10.54 -22.76 -19.57
C ILE A 307 11.03 -23.94 -20.41
N LYS A 308 11.29 -25.10 -19.78
CA LYS A 308 11.75 -26.30 -20.51
C LYS A 308 10.72 -26.78 -21.54
N SER A 309 9.44 -26.73 -21.18
CA SER A 309 8.35 -27.12 -22.09
C SER A 309 8.26 -26.17 -23.28
N THR A 310 8.27 -24.86 -23.03
CA THR A 310 8.19 -23.86 -24.11
C THR A 310 9.43 -23.83 -24.99
N GLU A 311 10.60 -24.14 -24.47
CA GLU A 311 11.84 -24.30 -25.24
C GLU A 311 11.73 -25.48 -26.21
N ALA A 312 11.23 -26.63 -25.73
CA ALA A 312 11.00 -27.80 -26.59
C ALA A 312 9.93 -27.50 -27.66
N THR A 313 8.84 -26.81 -27.31
CA THR A 313 7.79 -26.38 -28.26
C THR A 313 8.37 -25.43 -29.31
N LEU A 314 9.19 -24.46 -28.90
CA LEU A 314 9.85 -23.53 -29.82
C LEU A 314 10.72 -24.26 -30.84
N LYS A 315 11.57 -25.18 -30.37
CA LYS A 315 12.43 -25.98 -31.25
C LYS A 315 11.62 -26.84 -32.23
N ALA A 316 10.53 -27.45 -31.76
CA ALA A 316 9.66 -28.28 -32.61
C ALA A 316 8.93 -27.42 -33.67
N ALA A 317 8.36 -26.28 -33.27
CA ALA A 317 7.67 -25.36 -34.16
C ALA A 317 8.59 -24.75 -35.22
N GLN A 318 9.83 -24.38 -34.85
CA GLN A 318 10.85 -23.91 -35.81
C GLN A 318 11.20 -25.00 -36.82
N SER A 319 11.46 -26.24 -36.39
CA SER A 319 11.79 -27.34 -37.27
C SER A 319 10.62 -27.70 -38.21
N ALA A 320 9.39 -27.71 -37.68
CA ALA A 320 8.19 -27.96 -38.48
C ALA A 320 7.99 -26.90 -39.58
N TYR A 321 8.14 -25.60 -39.17
CA TYR A 321 8.05 -24.48 -40.11
C TYR A 321 9.04 -24.61 -41.28
N GLU A 322 10.32 -24.93 -41.03
CA GLU A 322 11.33 -25.03 -42.10
C GLU A 322 10.98 -26.18 -43.09
N ILE A 323 10.47 -27.31 -42.59
CA ILE A 323 10.03 -28.44 -43.43
C ILE A 323 8.82 -28.05 -44.24
N ILE A 324 7.79 -27.44 -43.60
CA ILE A 324 6.56 -27.04 -44.23
C ILE A 324 6.79 -25.96 -45.30
N LYS A 325 7.68 -24.99 -44.98
CA LYS A 325 8.08 -23.93 -45.91
C LYS A 325 8.71 -24.53 -47.17
N SER A 326 9.68 -25.46 -47.02
CA SER A 326 10.30 -26.13 -48.19
C SER A 326 9.28 -26.91 -49.04
N LYS A 327 8.33 -27.64 -48.42
CA LYS A 327 7.28 -28.35 -49.13
C LYS A 327 6.36 -27.40 -49.87
N PHE A 328 6.00 -26.28 -49.25
CA PHE A 328 5.16 -25.26 -49.83
C PHE A 328 5.82 -24.58 -51.04
N GLU A 329 7.11 -24.25 -50.94
CA GLU A 329 7.90 -23.66 -52.03
C GLU A 329 8.01 -24.57 -53.22
N ASN A 330 8.00 -25.90 -53.02
CA ASN A 330 7.99 -26.93 -54.06
C ASN A 330 6.56 -27.37 -54.54
N GLY A 331 5.50 -26.71 -54.05
CA GLY A 331 4.11 -26.99 -54.44
C GLY A 331 3.54 -28.31 -53.90
N LEU A 332 4.16 -28.91 -52.86
CA LEU A 332 3.77 -30.21 -52.30
C LEU A 332 2.68 -30.12 -51.22
N ILE A 333 2.37 -28.95 -50.73
CA ILE A 333 1.33 -28.68 -49.72
C ILE A 333 0.59 -27.38 -50.04
N ASP A 334 -0.55 -27.23 -49.44
CA ASP A 334 -1.39 -26.05 -49.60
C ASP A 334 -0.93 -24.85 -48.75
N ASN A 335 -1.49 -23.70 -49.06
CA ASN A 335 -1.21 -22.45 -48.37
C ASN A 335 -1.67 -22.45 -46.89
N VAL A 336 -2.76 -23.20 -46.57
CA VAL A 336 -3.30 -23.25 -45.21
C VAL A 336 -2.31 -23.86 -44.22
N ALA A 337 -1.70 -24.99 -44.61
CA ALA A 337 -0.66 -25.65 -43.79
C ALA A 337 0.56 -24.76 -43.57
N PHE A 338 0.99 -24.01 -44.60
CA PHE A 338 2.08 -23.03 -44.47
C PHE A 338 1.73 -21.90 -43.50
N LEU A 339 0.57 -21.26 -43.66
CA LEU A 339 0.11 -20.16 -42.79
C LEU A 339 -0.04 -20.58 -41.32
N GLN A 340 -0.53 -21.80 -41.08
CA GLN A 340 -0.62 -22.36 -39.74
C GLN A 340 0.74 -22.55 -39.13
N SER A 341 1.69 -23.15 -39.85
CA SER A 341 3.04 -23.38 -39.33
C SER A 341 3.80 -22.08 -39.06
N LEU A 342 3.55 -21.02 -39.85
CA LEU A 342 4.10 -19.68 -39.65
C LEU A 342 3.60 -19.08 -38.35
N THR A 343 2.29 -19.11 -38.09
CA THR A 343 1.73 -18.61 -36.83
C THR A 343 2.25 -19.39 -35.60
N GLU A 344 2.24 -20.74 -35.68
CA GLU A 344 2.74 -21.60 -34.62
C GLU A 344 4.19 -21.31 -34.26
N LYS A 345 5.05 -21.01 -35.23
CA LYS A 345 6.45 -20.60 -35.00
C LYS A 345 6.55 -19.29 -34.20
N TYR A 346 5.85 -18.25 -34.63
CA TYR A 346 5.94 -16.94 -33.96
C TYR A 346 5.23 -16.92 -32.61
N ASP A 347 4.16 -17.68 -32.44
CA ASP A 347 3.52 -17.90 -31.14
C ASP A 347 4.47 -18.64 -30.19
N ALA A 348 5.18 -19.67 -30.63
CA ALA A 348 6.15 -20.39 -29.81
C ALA A 348 7.32 -19.48 -29.37
N ILE A 349 7.80 -18.59 -30.25
CA ILE A 349 8.85 -17.59 -29.92
C ILE A 349 8.37 -16.67 -28.77
N SER A 350 7.18 -16.08 -28.93
CA SER A 350 6.64 -15.16 -27.93
C SER A 350 6.31 -15.86 -26.61
N GLN A 351 5.75 -17.09 -26.66
CA GLN A 351 5.45 -17.89 -25.46
C GLN A 351 6.71 -18.28 -24.67
N HIS A 352 7.81 -18.64 -25.36
CA HIS A 352 9.06 -18.96 -24.69
C HIS A 352 9.67 -17.73 -23.99
N LYS A 353 9.69 -16.57 -24.65
CA LYS A 353 10.13 -15.30 -24.04
C LYS A 353 9.27 -14.92 -22.84
N LYS A 354 7.95 -15.04 -22.97
CA LYS A 354 7.03 -14.81 -21.85
C LYS A 354 7.29 -15.76 -20.68
N ALA A 355 7.56 -17.04 -20.92
CA ALA A 355 7.86 -18.00 -19.86
C ALA A 355 9.12 -17.63 -19.05
N ILE A 356 10.16 -17.08 -19.72
CA ILE A 356 11.38 -16.56 -19.06
C ILE A 356 11.03 -15.36 -18.16
N ASN A 357 10.28 -14.40 -18.67
CA ASN A 357 9.88 -13.20 -17.93
C ASN A 357 8.93 -13.55 -16.76
N ASP A 358 7.99 -14.46 -16.98
CA ASP A 358 7.09 -14.98 -15.94
C ASP A 358 7.87 -15.60 -14.78
N LEU A 359 9.00 -16.27 -15.01
CA LEU A 359 9.85 -16.82 -13.94
C LEU A 359 10.42 -15.71 -13.05
N GLU A 360 10.89 -14.61 -13.63
CA GLU A 360 11.39 -13.47 -12.85
C GLU A 360 10.28 -12.84 -11.98
N VAL A 361 9.06 -12.71 -12.51
CA VAL A 361 7.91 -12.28 -11.72
C VAL A 361 7.61 -13.25 -10.56
N LYS A 362 7.74 -14.57 -10.77
CA LYS A 362 7.56 -15.56 -9.70
C LYS A 362 8.65 -15.49 -8.64
N LYS A 363 9.92 -15.18 -9.02
CA LYS A 363 10.98 -14.87 -8.05
C LYS A 363 10.60 -13.66 -7.19
N ALA A 364 10.19 -12.55 -7.80
CA ALA A 364 9.72 -11.36 -7.07
C ALA A 364 8.58 -11.68 -6.10
N THR A 365 7.62 -12.50 -6.53
CA THR A 365 6.49 -12.92 -5.71
C THR A 365 6.95 -13.70 -4.47
N ILE A 366 7.93 -14.59 -4.60
CA ILE A 366 8.49 -15.33 -3.45
C ILE A 366 9.20 -14.36 -2.49
N ILE A 367 10.07 -13.48 -2.99
CA ILE A 367 10.78 -12.49 -2.18
C ILE A 367 9.78 -11.63 -1.39
N TYR A 368 8.70 -11.18 -2.03
CA TYR A 368 7.63 -10.43 -1.39
C TYR A 368 6.96 -11.22 -0.27
N HIS A 369 6.55 -12.49 -0.53
CA HIS A 369 5.85 -13.32 0.45
C HIS A 369 6.76 -13.86 1.56
N SER A 370 8.09 -13.92 1.34
CA SER A 370 9.06 -14.23 2.39
C SER A 370 9.31 -13.06 3.36
N GLY A 371 8.76 -11.88 3.11
CA GLY A 371 8.91 -10.70 3.95
C GLY A 371 10.20 -9.92 3.73
N GLU A 372 10.90 -10.19 2.64
CA GLU A 372 12.12 -9.48 2.26
C GLU A 372 11.81 -8.21 1.44
N LYS A 373 12.76 -7.29 1.40
CA LYS A 373 12.66 -6.06 0.59
C LYS A 373 13.07 -6.36 -0.84
N LEU A 374 12.12 -6.28 -1.77
CA LEU A 374 12.36 -6.54 -3.19
C LEU A 374 13.51 -5.72 -3.80
N GLN A 375 13.69 -4.48 -3.33
CA GLN A 375 14.73 -3.57 -3.85
C GLN A 375 16.16 -4.11 -3.66
N GLU A 376 16.40 -4.96 -2.65
CA GLU A 376 17.72 -5.52 -2.34
C GLU A 376 18.11 -6.67 -3.28
N TYR A 377 17.14 -7.22 -4.04
CA TYR A 377 17.33 -8.38 -4.94
C TYR A 377 17.33 -8.03 -6.43
N ILE A 378 17.23 -6.75 -6.79
CA ILE A 378 17.25 -6.30 -8.19
C ILE A 378 18.71 -6.11 -8.62
N ARG A 379 19.09 -6.75 -9.74
CA ARG A 379 20.35 -6.55 -10.44
C ARG A 379 20.10 -5.78 -11.74
N TRP A 380 20.88 -4.73 -11.94
CA TRP A 380 20.83 -3.83 -13.10
C TRP A 380 21.85 -4.25 -14.16
#